data_32ac335aa55414956eb7abbe7b2c21ac
#
_entry.id   32ac335aa55414956eb7abbe7b2c21ac
#
_cell.length_a   1.000
_cell.length_b   1.000
_cell.length_c   1.000
_cell.angle_alpha   90.00
_cell.angle_beta   90.00
_cell.angle_gamma   90.00
#
_symmetry.space_group_name_H-M   'P 1'
#
loop_
_entity.id
_entity.type
_entity.pdbx_description
1 polymer ?
#
loop_
_entity_poly.entity_id
_entity_poly.type
_entity_poly.pdbx_seq_one_letter_code
_entity_poly.pdbx_strand_id
1 'polypeptide(L)'
;MINQVGQIMLYVNNQDETVQFWTEKVGFQIIAEENNGNGFRWIEIAPAKEAGTSIVLHDKALIAKMQPELNLNTPSLMFFSNDLDRLYKDLSEKNITVGQVVDLPTGRAFNFADNENNYFAVMERK
;
A
#
# COMPACT_ATOMS: atom_id res chain seq x y z
N MET A 1 5.33 26.62 1.05
CA MET A 1 6.33 25.67 1.55
C MET A 1 5.70 24.28 1.68
N ILE A 2 6.50 23.22 1.51
CA ILE A 2 6.01 21.85 1.70
C ILE A 2 5.76 21.62 3.18
N ASN A 3 4.62 20.99 3.52
CA ASN A 3 4.27 20.72 4.91
C ASN A 3 3.93 19.26 5.23
N GLN A 4 3.90 18.38 4.22
CA GLN A 4 3.70 16.95 4.50
C GLN A 4 3.89 16.12 3.24
N VAL A 5 4.05 14.80 3.43
CA VAL A 5 3.95 13.84 2.34
C VAL A 5 2.46 13.49 2.21
N GLY A 6 1.81 14.00 1.17
CA GLY A 6 0.37 13.84 1.00
C GLY A 6 -0.02 12.51 0.39
N GLN A 7 0.65 12.15 -0.69
CA GLN A 7 0.30 10.93 -1.43
C GLN A 7 1.57 10.19 -1.86
N ILE A 8 1.48 8.88 -1.89
CA ILE A 8 2.54 7.99 -2.38
C ILE A 8 1.94 7.24 -3.58
N MET A 9 2.65 7.28 -4.71
CA MET A 9 2.17 6.65 -5.94
C MET A 9 2.65 5.21 -6.02
N LEU A 10 1.72 4.29 -6.23
CA LEU A 10 2.00 2.88 -6.40
C LEU A 10 1.54 2.46 -7.79
N TYR A 11 2.47 1.94 -8.58
CA TYR A 11 2.21 1.57 -9.97
C TYR A 11 2.01 0.07 -10.03
N VAL A 12 0.80 -0.35 -10.44
CA VAL A 12 0.39 -1.75 -10.34
C VAL A 12 -0.04 -2.30 -11.69
N ASN A 13 0.08 -3.61 -11.83
CA ASN A 13 -0.28 -4.29 -13.07
C ASN A 13 -1.78 -4.52 -13.16
N ASN A 14 -2.45 -4.71 -12.03
CA ASN A 14 -3.90 -4.95 -11.99
C ASN A 14 -4.51 -4.14 -10.85
N GLN A 15 -5.15 -3.02 -11.19
CA GLN A 15 -5.72 -2.12 -10.19
C GLN A 15 -6.88 -2.76 -9.42
N ASP A 16 -7.73 -3.54 -10.09
CA ASP A 16 -8.87 -4.16 -9.42
C ASP A 16 -8.43 -5.17 -8.37
N GLU A 17 -7.48 -6.04 -8.70
CA GLU A 17 -6.95 -7.01 -7.74
C GLU A 17 -6.22 -6.31 -6.61
N THR A 18 -5.50 -5.24 -6.91
CA THR A 18 -4.73 -4.50 -5.91
C THR A 18 -5.64 -3.77 -4.93
N VAL A 19 -6.67 -3.08 -5.41
CA VAL A 19 -7.60 -2.40 -4.52
C VAL A 19 -8.36 -3.42 -3.66
N GLN A 20 -8.70 -4.57 -4.22
CA GLN A 20 -9.36 -5.64 -3.47
C GLN A 20 -8.46 -6.16 -2.35
N PHE A 21 -7.18 -6.38 -2.64
CA PHE A 21 -6.20 -6.82 -1.64
C PHE A 21 -6.12 -5.83 -0.47
N TRP A 22 -5.91 -4.56 -0.77
CA TRP A 22 -5.71 -3.55 0.27
C TRP A 22 -6.97 -3.29 1.08
N THR A 23 -8.15 -3.33 0.47
CA THR A 23 -9.41 -3.07 1.20
C THR A 23 -9.91 -4.30 1.93
N GLU A 24 -9.94 -5.46 1.30
CA GLU A 24 -10.54 -6.65 1.89
C GLU A 24 -9.60 -7.40 2.83
N LYS A 25 -8.30 -7.43 2.52
CA LYS A 25 -7.34 -8.20 3.33
C LYS A 25 -6.57 -7.33 4.33
N VAL A 26 -6.17 -6.14 3.93
CA VAL A 26 -5.38 -5.26 4.82
C VAL A 26 -6.27 -4.31 5.62
N GLY A 27 -7.45 -3.99 5.10
CA GLY A 27 -8.40 -3.17 5.84
C GLY A 27 -8.34 -1.68 5.51
N PHE A 28 -7.70 -1.30 4.41
CA PHE A 28 -7.69 0.09 3.95
C PHE A 28 -9.06 0.48 3.41
N GLN A 29 -9.29 1.77 3.30
CA GLN A 29 -10.52 2.34 2.74
C GLN A 29 -10.23 3.07 1.44
N ILE A 30 -11.18 3.04 0.52
CA ILE A 30 -11.10 3.86 -0.68
C ILE A 30 -11.51 5.28 -0.30
N ILE A 31 -10.60 6.23 -0.56
CA ILE A 31 -10.82 7.64 -0.26
C ILE A 31 -11.43 8.35 -1.47
N ALA A 32 -10.93 8.05 -2.65
CA ALA A 32 -11.39 8.65 -3.89
C ALA A 32 -11.03 7.75 -5.06
N GLU A 33 -11.75 7.91 -6.15
CA GLU A 33 -11.46 7.17 -7.36
C GLU A 33 -11.84 8.05 -8.55
N GLU A 34 -11.00 8.03 -9.58
CA GLU A 34 -11.25 8.75 -10.82
C GLU A 34 -11.11 7.79 -11.99
N ASN A 35 -12.07 7.86 -12.92
CA ASN A 35 -12.02 7.11 -14.17
C ASN A 35 -12.59 7.99 -15.26
N ASN A 36 -11.72 8.54 -16.12
CA ASN A 36 -12.14 9.51 -17.13
C ASN A 36 -12.68 8.88 -18.41
N GLY A 37 -12.81 7.56 -18.46
CA GLY A 37 -13.35 6.87 -19.63
C GLY A 37 -12.36 6.69 -20.78
N ASN A 38 -11.14 7.21 -20.66
CA ASN A 38 -10.11 7.10 -21.68
C ASN A 38 -9.03 6.08 -21.29
N GLY A 39 -9.38 5.18 -20.36
CA GLY A 39 -8.42 4.22 -19.83
C GLY A 39 -7.59 4.77 -18.67
N PHE A 40 -7.69 6.05 -18.38
CA PHE A 40 -6.98 6.64 -17.26
C PHE A 40 -7.82 6.49 -15.99
N ARG A 41 -7.27 5.77 -15.01
CA ARG A 41 -7.95 5.50 -13.75
C ARG A 41 -6.94 5.52 -12.62
N TRP A 42 -7.29 6.15 -11.50
CA TRP A 42 -6.53 6.04 -10.27
C TRP A 42 -7.47 5.83 -9.09
N ILE A 43 -6.96 5.17 -8.06
CA ILE A 43 -7.72 4.87 -6.85
C ILE A 43 -6.88 5.28 -5.66
N GLU A 44 -7.41 6.15 -4.83
CA GLU A 44 -6.75 6.60 -3.61
C GLU A 44 -7.24 5.78 -2.43
N ILE A 45 -6.31 5.18 -1.70
CA ILE A 45 -6.61 4.34 -0.52
C ILE A 45 -5.81 4.83 0.68
N ALA A 46 -6.33 4.58 1.87
CA ALA A 46 -5.66 4.95 3.12
C ALA A 46 -6.16 4.06 4.25
N PRO A 47 -5.40 3.95 5.37
CA PRO A 47 -5.86 3.18 6.53
C PRO A 47 -7.15 3.72 7.12
N ALA A 48 -7.39 5.02 7.03
CA ALA A 48 -8.59 5.69 7.51
C ALA A 48 -8.84 6.94 6.68
N LYS A 49 -10.08 7.44 6.70
CA LYS A 49 -10.45 8.63 5.91
C LYS A 49 -9.66 9.87 6.32
N GLU A 50 -9.29 9.96 7.58
CA GLU A 50 -8.58 11.13 8.13
C GLU A 50 -7.07 10.94 8.15
N ALA A 51 -6.55 9.89 7.49
CA ALA A 51 -5.10 9.69 7.41
C ALA A 51 -4.45 10.85 6.67
N GLY A 52 -3.33 11.32 7.20
CA GLY A 52 -2.62 12.46 6.61
C GLY A 52 -1.89 12.11 5.31
N THR A 53 -1.63 10.83 5.08
CA THR A 53 -0.94 10.34 3.89
C THR A 53 -1.74 9.18 3.30
N SER A 54 -1.88 9.16 2.00
CA SER A 54 -2.61 8.11 1.29
C SER A 54 -1.74 7.49 0.20
N ILE A 55 -2.22 6.39 -0.36
CA ILE A 55 -1.58 5.70 -1.47
C ILE A 55 -2.50 5.80 -2.67
N VAL A 56 -1.95 6.14 -3.84
CA VAL A 56 -2.71 6.21 -5.08
C VAL A 56 -2.25 5.08 -5.99
N LEU A 57 -3.20 4.23 -6.39
CA LEU A 57 -2.93 3.09 -7.25
C LEU A 57 -3.11 3.50 -8.71
N HIS A 58 -2.01 3.45 -9.47
CA HIS A 58 -1.99 3.78 -10.89
C HIS A 58 -1.79 2.52 -11.74
N ASP A 59 -2.33 2.55 -12.94
CA ASP A 59 -2.07 1.49 -13.94
C ASP A 59 -0.64 1.66 -14.48
N LYS A 60 0.22 0.74 -14.12
CA LYS A 60 1.65 0.81 -14.47
C LYS A 60 1.87 0.89 -15.98
N ALA A 61 1.17 0.07 -16.75
CA ALA A 61 1.35 0.04 -18.20
C ALA A 61 0.96 1.36 -18.84
N LEU A 62 -0.12 1.97 -18.37
CA LEU A 62 -0.58 3.25 -18.91
C LEU A 62 0.40 4.37 -18.58
N ILE A 63 0.85 4.45 -17.33
CA ILE A 63 1.80 5.48 -16.92
C ILE A 63 3.12 5.33 -17.67
N ALA A 64 3.58 4.09 -17.90
CA ALA A 64 4.80 3.84 -18.65
C ALA A 64 4.71 4.39 -20.09
N LYS A 65 3.52 4.35 -20.70
CA LYS A 65 3.31 4.93 -22.03
C LYS A 65 3.28 6.45 -21.99
N MET A 66 2.65 7.02 -20.97
CA MET A 66 2.50 8.47 -20.86
C MET A 66 3.78 9.16 -20.43
N GLN A 67 4.57 8.52 -19.59
CA GLN A 67 5.80 9.08 -19.03
C GLN A 67 6.90 8.02 -19.01
N PRO A 68 7.50 7.72 -20.18
CA PRO A 68 8.49 6.64 -20.29
C PRO A 68 9.72 6.81 -19.39
N GLU A 69 10.02 8.02 -18.97
CA GLU A 69 11.20 8.32 -18.16
C GLU A 69 10.95 8.21 -16.66
N LEU A 70 9.70 8.04 -16.26
CA LEU A 70 9.35 7.99 -14.84
C LEU A 70 9.75 6.65 -14.24
N ASN A 71 10.33 6.69 -13.05
CA ASN A 71 10.65 5.48 -12.30
C ASN A 71 9.38 4.92 -11.67
N LEU A 72 8.95 3.74 -12.12
CA LEU A 72 7.72 3.11 -11.67
C LEU A 72 7.98 1.98 -10.68
N ASN A 73 9.16 1.89 -10.13
CA ASN A 73 9.48 0.86 -9.13
C ASN A 73 8.68 1.09 -7.86
N THR A 74 8.39 -0.02 -7.16
CA THR A 74 7.66 0.04 -5.91
C THR A 74 8.51 0.69 -4.83
N PRO A 75 8.00 1.71 -4.14
CA PRO A 75 8.77 2.35 -3.08
C PRO A 75 8.88 1.46 -1.85
N SER A 76 9.90 1.71 -1.05
CA SER A 76 10.03 1.08 0.25
C SER A 76 9.12 1.83 1.23
N LEU A 77 8.18 1.13 1.84
CA LEU A 77 7.25 1.73 2.79
C LEU A 77 7.25 0.96 4.09
N MET A 78 7.14 1.69 5.19
CA MET A 78 6.94 1.10 6.50
C MET A 78 5.66 1.67 7.09
N PHE A 79 4.73 0.79 7.40
CA PHE A 79 3.49 1.13 8.09
C PHE A 79 3.68 0.97 9.58
N PHE A 80 2.82 1.59 10.37
CA PHE A 80 2.80 1.41 11.82
C PHE A 80 1.52 0.70 12.24
N SER A 81 1.63 -0.15 13.24
CA SER A 81 0.48 -0.83 13.84
C SER A 81 0.55 -0.69 15.36
N ASN A 82 -0.58 -0.42 15.99
CA ASN A 82 -0.66 -0.40 17.45
C ASN A 82 -0.98 -1.78 18.04
N ASP A 83 -1.16 -2.80 17.20
CA ASP A 83 -1.37 -4.18 17.64
C ASP A 83 -0.75 -5.11 16.60
N LEU A 84 0.58 -5.22 16.67
CA LEU A 84 1.34 -5.97 15.68
C LEU A 84 1.00 -7.45 15.68
N ASP A 85 0.84 -8.06 16.86
CA ASP A 85 0.56 -9.50 16.97
C ASP A 85 -0.78 -9.85 16.36
N ARG A 86 -1.79 -9.03 16.59
CA ARG A 86 -3.12 -9.25 16.00
C ARG A 86 -3.08 -9.09 14.50
N LEU A 87 -2.39 -8.06 14.01
CA LEU A 87 -2.25 -7.84 12.58
C LEU A 87 -1.53 -9.01 11.92
N TYR A 88 -0.43 -9.47 12.52
CA TYR A 88 0.33 -10.60 12.00
C TYR A 88 -0.55 -11.84 11.85
N LYS A 89 -1.34 -12.13 12.89
CA LYS A 89 -2.25 -13.26 12.88
C LYS A 89 -3.32 -13.12 11.80
N ASP A 90 -3.91 -11.93 11.71
CA ASP A 90 -4.96 -11.65 10.73
C ASP A 90 -4.47 -11.83 9.30
N LEU A 91 -3.31 -11.25 8.98
CA LEU A 91 -2.73 -11.38 7.64
C LEU A 91 -2.37 -12.84 7.33
N SER A 92 -1.82 -13.56 8.31
CA SER A 92 -1.47 -14.96 8.13
C SER A 92 -2.71 -15.81 7.84
N GLU A 93 -3.80 -15.57 8.55
CA GLU A 93 -5.05 -16.30 8.36
C GLU A 93 -5.69 -16.04 7.00
N LYS A 94 -5.38 -14.90 6.39
CA LYS A 94 -5.88 -14.54 5.06
C LYS A 94 -4.95 -15.00 3.94
N ASN A 95 -4.00 -15.86 4.24
CA ASN A 95 -3.05 -16.44 3.28
C ASN A 95 -2.15 -15.39 2.64
N ILE A 96 -1.88 -14.29 3.35
CA ILE A 96 -0.90 -13.31 2.91
C ILE A 96 0.49 -13.82 3.30
N THR A 97 1.45 -13.72 2.38
CA THR A 97 2.83 -14.06 2.68
C THR A 97 3.38 -13.06 3.70
N VAL A 98 3.77 -13.55 4.87
CA VAL A 98 4.37 -12.73 5.92
C VAL A 98 5.74 -13.29 6.28
N GLY A 99 6.68 -12.39 6.59
CA GLY A 99 7.98 -12.79 7.11
C GLY A 99 7.93 -13.02 8.61
N GLN A 100 9.06 -13.36 9.19
CA GLN A 100 9.17 -13.52 10.63
C GLN A 100 9.12 -12.15 11.31
N VAL A 101 8.54 -12.10 12.50
CA VAL A 101 8.61 -10.91 13.35
C VAL A 101 10.03 -10.81 13.90
N VAL A 102 10.66 -9.65 13.71
CA VAL A 102 12.03 -9.40 14.15
C VAL A 102 12.07 -8.22 15.11
N ASP A 103 13.08 -8.23 15.99
CA ASP A 103 13.31 -7.14 16.92
C ASP A 103 14.24 -6.12 16.28
N LEU A 104 13.79 -4.87 16.23
CA LEU A 104 14.59 -3.73 15.78
C LEU A 104 14.80 -2.79 16.97
N PRO A 105 15.78 -1.87 16.90
CA PRO A 105 16.01 -0.95 18.03
C PRO A 105 14.79 -0.13 18.43
N THR A 106 13.90 0.15 17.49
CA THR A 106 12.73 1.01 17.72
C THR A 106 11.42 0.24 17.88
N GLY A 107 11.46 -1.10 17.82
CA GLY A 107 10.27 -1.93 17.98
C GLY A 107 10.32 -3.17 17.11
N ARG A 108 9.31 -4.02 17.24
CA ARG A 108 9.23 -5.24 16.44
C ARG A 108 8.60 -4.93 15.08
N ALA A 109 8.99 -5.68 14.07
CA ALA A 109 8.50 -5.47 12.72
C ALA A 109 8.43 -6.79 11.96
N PHE A 110 7.63 -6.80 10.90
CA PHE A 110 7.62 -7.89 9.93
C PHE A 110 7.32 -7.33 8.55
N ASN A 111 7.63 -8.13 7.52
CA ASN A 111 7.31 -7.79 6.14
C ASN A 111 6.13 -8.63 5.66
N PHE A 112 5.36 -8.08 4.75
CA PHE A 112 4.31 -8.82 4.07
C PHE A 112 4.35 -8.50 2.57
N ALA A 113 3.84 -9.43 1.76
CA ALA A 113 3.75 -9.26 0.33
C ALA A 113 2.34 -8.87 -0.08
N ASP A 114 2.21 -7.95 -1.03
CA ASP A 114 0.92 -7.64 -1.61
C ASP A 114 0.57 -8.67 -2.71
N ASN A 115 -0.53 -8.41 -3.43
CA ASN A 115 -1.01 -9.30 -4.49
C ASN A 115 -0.09 -9.40 -5.69
N GLU A 116 0.88 -8.49 -5.81
CA GLU A 116 1.83 -8.47 -6.94
C GLU A 116 3.25 -8.74 -6.46
N ASN A 117 3.40 -9.33 -5.27
CA ASN A 117 4.68 -9.69 -4.67
C ASN A 117 5.58 -8.49 -4.37
N ASN A 118 4.99 -7.34 -4.12
CA ASN A 118 5.71 -6.20 -3.57
C ASN A 118 5.72 -6.34 -2.05
N TYR A 119 6.87 -6.07 -1.43
CA TYR A 119 7.02 -6.24 0.01
C TYR A 119 7.00 -4.90 0.73
N PHE A 120 6.26 -4.87 1.83
CA PHE A 120 6.14 -3.70 2.70
C PHE A 120 6.41 -4.13 4.13
N ALA A 121 6.86 -3.20 4.95
CA ALA A 121 7.16 -3.47 6.35
C ALA A 121 6.07 -2.88 7.25
N VAL A 122 5.83 -3.54 8.37
CA VAL A 122 4.98 -3.02 9.45
C VAL A 122 5.78 -3.06 10.74
N MET A 123 5.78 -1.94 11.48
CA MET A 123 6.43 -1.84 12.77
C MET A 123 5.39 -1.53 13.85
N GLU A 124 5.59 -2.10 15.04
CA GLU A 124 4.70 -1.76 16.13
C GLU A 124 4.95 -0.34 16.62
N ARG A 125 3.87 0.35 16.94
CA ARG A 125 3.92 1.71 17.43
C ARG A 125 2.78 1.92 18.40
N LYS A 126 3.10 2.27 19.63
CA LYS A 126 2.08 2.42 20.68
C LYS A 126 1.85 3.88 21.03
#